data_d29f64034f5ff61e9729c089072d6edb
#
_entry.id   d29f64034f5ff61e9729c089072d6edb
#
_cell.length_a   1.000
_cell.length_b   1.000
_cell.length_c   1.000
_cell.angle_alpha   90.00
_cell.angle_beta   90.00
_cell.angle_gamma   90.00
#
_symmetry.space_group_name_H-M   'P 1'
#
loop_
_entity.id
_entity.type
_entity.pdbx_description
1 polymer ?
#
loop_
_entity_poly.entity_id
_entity_poly.type
_entity_poly.pdbx_seq_one_letter_code
_entity_poly.pdbx_strand_id
1 'polypeptide(L)'
;VSEIMVNGPEEVRVERDGRIELTSSRFRDKNHLMHMIKKIAERLDRRIDFQTPTLDGRMPDGSRVHAVLPPIALDGPVLTIRKYGKMFDQIEDLIQAGSLRPEMAFYLGACVKARCNVAIGGPSGSGKTTTLNVLASQVPGHERIVTIEELAELDLSRSHAHVVRLQARTDNTEN
;
A
#
# COMPACT_ATOMS: atom_id res chain seq x y z
N VAL A 1 13.13 3.26 2.39
CA VAL A 1 12.58 2.02 2.98
C VAL A 1 11.15 1.90 2.52
N SER A 2 10.85 0.84 1.77
CA SER A 2 9.52 0.51 1.25
C SER A 2 8.78 -0.45 2.18
N GLU A 3 9.50 -1.37 2.81
CA GLU A 3 8.91 -2.36 3.69
C GLU A 3 9.79 -2.61 4.93
N ILE A 4 9.15 -2.88 6.06
CA ILE A 4 9.79 -3.27 7.32
C ILE A 4 9.23 -4.64 7.68
N MET A 5 10.11 -5.61 7.87
CA MET A 5 9.79 -6.99 8.21
C MET A 5 10.45 -7.37 9.53
N VAL A 6 9.64 -7.80 10.48
CA VAL A 6 10.08 -8.22 11.81
C VAL A 6 9.77 -9.70 11.99
N ASN A 7 10.80 -10.54 11.98
CA ASN A 7 10.70 -11.98 12.15
C ASN A 7 11.14 -12.36 13.57
N GLY A 8 10.28 -12.07 14.53
CA GLY A 8 10.65 -12.18 15.95
C GLY A 8 11.43 -10.96 16.46
N PRO A 9 11.85 -10.96 17.73
CA PRO A 9 12.44 -9.77 18.36
C PRO A 9 13.84 -9.42 17.86
N GLU A 10 14.60 -10.39 17.40
CA GLU A 10 16.02 -10.19 17.07
C GLU A 10 16.27 -9.85 15.60
N GLU A 11 15.30 -10.17 14.73
CA GLU A 11 15.47 -10.02 13.30
C GLU A 11 14.51 -8.96 12.73
N VAL A 12 15.07 -7.80 12.42
CA VAL A 12 14.37 -6.72 11.73
C VAL A 12 15.05 -6.47 10.39
N ARG A 13 14.32 -6.71 9.31
CA ARG A 13 14.75 -6.46 7.94
C ARG A 13 14.00 -5.29 7.35
N VAL A 14 14.62 -4.62 6.42
CA VAL A 14 13.98 -3.54 5.64
C VAL A 14 14.24 -3.76 4.17
N GLU A 15 13.28 -3.38 3.36
CA GLU A 15 13.47 -3.28 1.91
C GLU A 15 13.86 -1.84 1.55
N ARG A 16 14.94 -1.69 0.79
CA ARG A 16 15.39 -0.45 0.17
C ARG A 16 15.74 -0.71 -1.28
N ASP A 17 15.18 0.05 -2.19
CA ASP A 17 15.46 -0.03 -3.62
C ASP A 17 15.35 -1.46 -4.18
N GLY A 18 14.34 -2.22 -3.70
CA GLY A 18 14.07 -3.60 -4.09
C GLY A 18 15.02 -4.64 -3.48
N ARG A 19 15.86 -4.27 -2.50
CA ARG A 19 16.75 -5.19 -1.78
C ARG A 19 16.37 -5.29 -0.31
N ILE A 20 16.35 -6.53 0.19
CA ILE A 20 16.07 -6.81 1.60
C ILE A 20 17.40 -6.84 2.36
N GLU A 21 17.50 -6.01 3.38
CA GLU A 21 18.70 -5.85 4.21
C GLU A 21 18.38 -6.11 5.67
N LEU A 22 19.26 -6.81 6.37
CA LEU A 22 19.19 -6.94 7.83
C LEU A 22 19.62 -5.62 8.48
N THR A 23 18.86 -5.18 9.47
CA THR A 23 19.19 -3.98 10.23
C THR A 23 19.88 -4.30 11.56
N SER A 24 20.50 -3.31 12.18
CA SER A 24 20.98 -3.41 13.58
C SER A 24 19.86 -3.22 14.61
N SER A 25 18.67 -2.82 14.18
CA SER A 25 17.53 -2.62 15.05
C SER A 25 16.98 -3.97 15.54
N ARG A 26 16.58 -4.02 16.81
CA ARG A 26 15.94 -5.21 17.40
C ARG A 26 14.98 -4.81 18.50
N PHE A 27 14.06 -5.66 18.80
CA PHE A 27 13.22 -5.57 20.00
C PHE A 27 13.95 -6.20 21.17
N ARG A 28 13.68 -5.72 22.37
CA ARG A 28 14.30 -6.24 23.59
C ARG A 28 14.00 -7.72 23.81
N ASP A 29 12.75 -8.11 23.60
CA ASP A 29 12.22 -9.46 23.79
C ASP A 29 10.89 -9.65 23.03
N LYS A 30 10.34 -10.88 23.06
CA LYS A 30 9.04 -11.21 22.44
C LYS A 30 7.89 -10.38 23.02
N ASN A 31 7.92 -10.05 24.31
CA ASN A 31 6.87 -9.26 24.96
C ASN A 31 6.87 -7.80 24.49
N HIS A 32 8.07 -7.25 24.27
CA HIS A 32 8.21 -5.90 23.72
C HIS A 32 7.63 -5.82 22.29
N LEU A 33 7.94 -6.80 21.44
CA LEU A 33 7.36 -6.89 20.10
C LEU A 33 5.83 -7.06 20.16
N MET A 34 5.35 -7.97 21.00
CA MET A 34 3.91 -8.19 21.21
C MET A 34 3.18 -6.92 21.66
N HIS A 35 3.78 -6.17 22.59
CA HIS A 35 3.21 -4.91 23.06
C HIS A 35 3.13 -3.87 21.93
N MET A 36 4.15 -3.81 21.07
CA MET A 36 4.13 -2.93 19.90
C MET A 36 3.03 -3.32 18.91
N ILE A 37 2.89 -4.61 18.62
CA ILE A 37 1.83 -5.12 17.72
C ILE A 37 0.44 -4.76 18.30
N LYS A 38 0.22 -4.96 19.59
CA LYS A 38 -1.05 -4.59 20.25
C LYS A 38 -1.34 -3.09 20.15
N LYS A 39 -0.35 -2.23 20.39
CA LYS A 39 -0.51 -0.77 20.21
C LYS A 39 -0.88 -0.39 18.77
N ILE A 40 -0.35 -1.09 17.79
CA ILE A 40 -0.73 -0.88 16.39
C ILE A 40 -2.17 -1.31 16.17
N ALA A 41 -2.56 -2.47 16.66
CA ALA A 41 -3.94 -2.98 16.56
C ALA A 41 -4.95 -2.02 17.20
N GLU A 42 -4.66 -1.50 18.40
CA GLU A 42 -5.48 -0.50 19.10
C GLU A 42 -5.67 0.78 18.25
N ARG A 43 -4.62 1.27 17.60
CA ARG A 43 -4.71 2.44 16.70
C ARG A 43 -5.55 2.19 15.44
N LEU A 44 -5.72 0.93 15.08
CA LEU A 44 -6.53 0.49 13.92
C LEU A 44 -7.95 0.10 14.33
N ASP A 45 -8.30 0.27 15.62
CA ASP A 45 -9.54 -0.21 16.21
C ASP A 45 -9.77 -1.72 15.91
N ARG A 46 -8.68 -2.49 16.04
CA ARG A 46 -8.65 -3.93 15.78
C ARG A 46 -8.16 -4.68 17.00
N ARG A 47 -8.61 -5.91 17.12
CA ARG A 47 -8.16 -6.84 18.16
C ARG A 47 -7.14 -7.80 17.57
N ILE A 48 -6.06 -8.08 18.34
CA ILE A 48 -5.11 -9.14 18.04
C ILE A 48 -4.72 -9.85 19.34
N ASP A 49 -5.00 -11.14 19.42
CA ASP A 49 -4.70 -11.99 20.57
C ASP A 49 -4.63 -13.47 20.14
N PHE A 50 -4.61 -14.39 21.12
CA PHE A 50 -4.54 -15.83 20.86
C PHE A 50 -5.76 -16.35 20.09
N GLN A 51 -6.94 -15.78 20.25
CA GLN A 51 -8.16 -16.19 19.54
C GLN A 51 -8.24 -15.59 18.14
N THR A 52 -7.70 -14.38 17.99
CA THR A 52 -7.62 -13.65 16.71
C THR A 52 -6.15 -13.31 16.45
N PRO A 53 -5.33 -14.30 16.05
CA PRO A 53 -3.88 -14.15 16.02
C PRO A 53 -3.35 -13.40 14.79
N THR A 54 -4.22 -12.89 13.94
CA THR A 54 -3.86 -12.15 12.73
C THR A 54 -4.39 -10.73 12.76
N LEU A 55 -3.59 -9.80 12.28
CA LEU A 55 -3.96 -8.41 12.06
C LEU A 55 -3.63 -8.04 10.63
N ASP A 56 -4.61 -7.50 9.93
CA ASP A 56 -4.39 -6.81 8.65
C ASP A 56 -5.09 -5.46 8.74
N GLY A 57 -4.38 -4.39 8.42
CA GLY A 57 -4.94 -3.06 8.53
C GLY A 57 -4.10 -2.00 7.84
N ARG A 58 -4.69 -0.79 7.74
CA ARG A 58 -4.07 0.37 7.14
C ARG A 58 -3.91 1.47 8.18
N MET A 59 -2.68 1.92 8.36
CA MET A 59 -2.35 3.04 9.25
C MET A 59 -2.87 4.37 8.69
N PRO A 60 -3.03 5.41 9.52
CA PRO A 60 -3.48 6.74 9.07
C PRO A 60 -2.55 7.37 8.00
N ASP A 61 -1.27 7.01 8.00
CA ASP A 61 -0.30 7.45 6.99
C ASP A 61 -0.40 6.67 5.66
N GLY A 62 -1.38 5.77 5.54
CA GLY A 62 -1.59 4.91 4.39
C GLY A 62 -0.76 3.62 4.38
N SER A 63 0.18 3.45 5.31
CA SER A 63 1.00 2.24 5.41
C SER A 63 0.14 1.03 5.74
N ARG A 64 0.40 -0.10 5.09
CA ARG A 64 -0.26 -1.37 5.36
C ARG A 64 0.50 -2.13 6.43
N VAL A 65 -0.21 -2.63 7.40
CA VAL A 65 0.34 -3.45 8.49
C VAL A 65 -0.29 -4.83 8.47
N HIS A 66 0.56 -5.83 8.51
CA HIS A 66 0.18 -7.22 8.71
C HIS A 66 0.96 -7.79 9.90
N ALA A 67 0.27 -8.43 10.84
CA ALA A 67 0.92 -9.11 11.95
C ALA A 67 0.29 -10.48 12.19
N VAL A 68 1.12 -11.40 12.62
CA VAL A 68 0.71 -12.77 12.95
C VAL A 68 1.33 -13.16 14.30
N LEU A 69 0.50 -13.70 15.17
CA LEU A 69 0.89 -14.18 16.50
C LEU A 69 0.91 -15.71 16.57
N PRO A 70 1.59 -16.27 17.58
CA PRO A 70 1.34 -17.66 17.94
C PRO A 70 -0.15 -17.90 18.25
N PRO A 71 -0.72 -19.09 17.93
CA PRO A 71 -0.03 -20.31 17.50
C PRO A 71 0.26 -20.39 15.99
N ILE A 72 -0.23 -19.47 15.17
CA ILE A 72 -0.02 -19.48 13.71
C ILE A 72 1.45 -19.19 13.38
N ALA A 73 2.03 -18.17 14.00
CA ALA A 73 3.45 -17.86 13.87
C ALA A 73 4.27 -18.74 14.82
N LEU A 74 4.85 -19.82 14.30
CA LEU A 74 5.50 -20.87 15.10
C LEU A 74 6.72 -20.35 15.88
N ASP A 75 7.52 -19.48 15.29
CA ASP A 75 8.78 -18.97 15.88
C ASP A 75 8.58 -17.75 16.78
N GLY A 76 7.38 -17.23 16.81
CA GLY A 76 7.02 -16.05 17.61
C GLY A 76 6.26 -15.00 16.80
N PRO A 77 5.99 -13.82 17.38
CA PRO A 77 5.26 -12.77 16.70
C PRO A 77 6.00 -12.28 15.45
N VAL A 78 5.26 -12.07 14.37
CA VAL A 78 5.75 -11.51 13.10
C VAL A 78 4.98 -10.22 12.80
N LEU A 79 5.69 -9.22 12.29
CA LEU A 79 5.10 -7.95 11.90
C LEU A 79 5.69 -7.48 10.58
N THR A 80 4.83 -7.16 9.63
CA THR A 80 5.23 -6.55 8.36
C THR A 80 4.54 -5.20 8.22
N ILE A 81 5.31 -4.17 7.90
CA ILE A 81 4.79 -2.84 7.61
C ILE A 81 5.26 -2.44 6.22
N ARG A 82 4.33 -2.41 5.28
CA ARG A 82 4.59 -1.88 3.94
C ARG A 82 4.26 -0.39 3.96
N LYS A 83 5.30 0.42 3.86
CA LYS A 83 5.15 1.87 3.86
C LYS A 83 4.41 2.31 2.61
N TYR A 84 3.51 3.25 2.79
CA TYR A 84 2.94 3.96 1.66
C TYR A 84 4.08 4.71 0.96
N GLY A 85 4.36 4.36 -0.30
CA GLY A 85 5.48 4.90 -1.06
C GLY A 85 5.39 6.41 -1.23
N LYS A 86 6.47 7.04 -1.68
CA LYS A 86 6.44 8.43 -2.13
C LYS A 86 5.36 8.54 -3.20
N MET A 87 4.28 9.28 -2.91
CA MET A 87 3.21 9.44 -3.88
C MET A 87 3.77 10.20 -5.07
N PHE A 88 3.69 9.58 -6.21
CA PHE A 88 3.77 10.29 -7.49
C PHE A 88 2.36 10.81 -7.74
N ASP A 89 2.16 12.10 -7.58
CA ASP A 89 0.84 12.72 -7.70
C ASP A 89 0.64 13.37 -9.08
N GLN A 90 1.74 13.70 -9.74
CA GLN A 90 1.76 14.38 -11.02
C GLN A 90 2.51 13.59 -12.08
N ILE A 91 2.17 13.83 -13.35
CA ILE A 91 2.82 13.11 -14.47
C ILE A 91 4.30 13.48 -14.58
N GLU A 92 4.66 14.67 -14.14
CA GLU A 92 6.02 15.18 -14.05
C GLU A 92 6.90 14.35 -13.11
N ASP A 93 6.31 13.79 -12.05
CA ASP A 93 7.03 12.91 -11.12
C ASP A 93 7.53 11.64 -11.81
N LEU A 94 6.71 11.08 -12.71
CA LEU A 94 7.11 9.90 -13.51
C LEU A 94 8.18 10.24 -14.54
N ILE A 95 8.17 11.47 -15.08
CA ILE A 95 9.21 11.95 -15.99
C ILE A 95 10.53 12.13 -15.22
N GLN A 96 10.50 12.78 -14.06
CA GLN A 96 11.68 12.98 -13.21
C GLN A 96 12.27 11.67 -12.69
N ALA A 97 11.43 10.68 -12.44
CA ALA A 97 11.84 9.33 -12.06
C ALA A 97 12.39 8.51 -13.26
N GLY A 98 12.35 9.05 -14.48
CA GLY A 98 12.76 8.32 -15.68
C GLY A 98 11.82 7.19 -16.11
N SER A 99 10.64 7.11 -15.52
CA SER A 99 9.63 6.10 -15.83
C SER A 99 8.89 6.42 -17.13
N LEU A 100 8.74 7.70 -17.46
CA LEU A 100 8.14 8.16 -18.70
C LEU A 100 9.04 9.21 -19.38
N ARG A 101 9.10 9.20 -20.70
CA ARG A 101 9.63 10.32 -21.46
C ARG A 101 8.54 11.41 -21.64
N PRO A 102 8.91 12.70 -21.78
CA PRO A 102 7.93 13.79 -21.93
C PRO A 102 6.90 13.55 -23.02
N GLU A 103 7.33 12.97 -24.17
CA GLU A 103 6.44 12.70 -25.29
C GLU A 103 5.41 11.62 -24.95
N MET A 104 5.83 10.59 -24.20
CA MET A 104 4.93 9.52 -23.71
C MET A 104 3.92 10.09 -22.71
N ALA A 105 4.36 10.94 -21.80
CA ALA A 105 3.51 11.61 -20.83
C ALA A 105 2.45 12.47 -21.51
N PHE A 106 2.86 13.27 -22.51
CA PHE A 106 1.95 14.09 -23.30
C PHE A 106 0.90 13.22 -24.04
N TYR A 107 1.34 12.15 -24.69
CA TYR A 107 0.45 11.23 -25.41
C TYR A 107 -0.56 10.56 -24.47
N LEU A 108 -0.11 10.02 -23.36
CA LEU A 108 -0.98 9.38 -22.37
C LEU A 108 -1.98 10.36 -21.76
N GLY A 109 -1.54 11.58 -21.43
CA GLY A 109 -2.44 12.62 -20.96
C GLY A 109 -3.50 13.01 -22.00
N ALA A 110 -3.14 13.05 -23.28
CA ALA A 110 -4.07 13.27 -24.37
C ALA A 110 -5.08 12.13 -24.51
N CYS A 111 -4.64 10.86 -24.41
CA CYS A 111 -5.53 9.69 -24.41
C CYS A 111 -6.56 9.74 -23.26
N VAL A 112 -6.12 10.10 -22.04
CA VAL A 112 -7.04 10.24 -20.90
C VAL A 112 -8.08 11.32 -21.15
N LYS A 113 -7.66 12.50 -21.61
CA LYS A 113 -8.58 13.61 -21.96
C LYS A 113 -9.53 13.27 -23.11
N ALA A 114 -9.08 12.44 -24.07
CA ALA A 114 -9.90 11.92 -25.16
C ALA A 114 -10.79 10.73 -24.76
N ARG A 115 -10.79 10.34 -23.46
CA ARG A 115 -11.57 9.22 -22.92
C ARG A 115 -11.25 7.87 -23.55
N CYS A 116 -10.01 7.67 -23.96
CA CYS A 116 -9.56 6.37 -24.44
C CYS A 116 -9.54 5.33 -23.32
N ASN A 117 -9.83 4.08 -23.66
CA ASN A 117 -9.59 2.98 -22.74
C ASN A 117 -8.09 2.75 -22.61
N VAL A 118 -7.59 2.69 -21.37
CA VAL A 118 -6.18 2.47 -21.05
C VAL A 118 -6.06 1.22 -20.20
N ALA A 119 -5.21 0.30 -20.61
CA ALA A 119 -4.84 -0.88 -19.82
C ALA A 119 -3.39 -0.76 -19.34
N ILE A 120 -3.17 -0.98 -18.03
CA ILE A 120 -1.84 -0.94 -17.42
C ILE A 120 -1.51 -2.34 -16.90
N GLY A 121 -0.51 -2.98 -17.49
CA GLY A 121 -0.08 -4.33 -17.17
C GLY A 121 1.37 -4.37 -16.66
N GLY A 122 1.70 -5.42 -15.88
CA GLY A 122 3.05 -5.65 -15.39
C GLY A 122 3.08 -6.51 -14.12
N PRO A 123 4.25 -6.98 -13.67
CA PRO A 123 4.40 -7.76 -12.44
C PRO A 123 4.13 -6.93 -11.19
N SER A 124 4.07 -7.58 -10.02
CA SER A 124 3.96 -6.89 -8.74
C SER A 124 5.15 -5.94 -8.53
N GLY A 125 4.91 -4.76 -7.94
CA GLY A 125 5.95 -3.76 -7.69
C GLY A 125 6.44 -2.98 -8.92
N SER A 126 5.89 -3.22 -10.12
CA SER A 126 6.31 -2.50 -11.34
C SER A 126 5.77 -1.07 -11.48
N GLY A 127 4.99 -0.59 -10.51
CA GLY A 127 4.44 0.77 -10.52
C GLY A 127 3.10 0.92 -11.24
N LYS A 128 2.36 -0.17 -11.49
CA LYS A 128 1.02 -0.12 -12.13
C LYS A 128 0.06 0.84 -11.45
N THR A 129 -0.15 0.66 -10.15
CA THR A 129 -1.05 1.49 -9.33
C THR A 129 -0.56 2.95 -9.29
N THR A 130 0.75 3.16 -9.21
CA THR A 130 1.37 4.49 -9.28
C THR A 130 1.08 5.17 -10.61
N THR A 131 1.30 4.47 -11.72
CA THR A 131 1.03 4.99 -13.07
C THR A 131 -0.46 5.27 -13.25
N LEU A 132 -1.34 4.37 -12.78
CA LEU A 132 -2.79 4.57 -12.85
C LEU A 132 -3.21 5.81 -12.05
N ASN A 133 -2.69 5.97 -10.83
CA ASN A 133 -3.00 7.13 -9.98
C ASN A 133 -2.58 8.45 -10.65
N VAL A 134 -1.38 8.48 -11.23
CA VAL A 134 -0.87 9.65 -11.95
C VAL A 134 -1.67 9.94 -13.23
N LEU A 135 -2.04 8.91 -14.00
CA LEU A 135 -2.87 9.13 -15.19
C LEU A 135 -4.29 9.56 -14.84
N ALA A 136 -4.85 9.05 -13.74
CA ALA A 136 -6.16 9.46 -13.26
C ALA A 136 -6.16 10.96 -12.85
N SER A 137 -5.03 11.52 -12.39
CA SER A 137 -4.91 12.96 -12.11
C SER A 137 -5.05 13.84 -13.37
N GLN A 138 -4.87 13.26 -14.57
CA GLN A 138 -5.04 13.95 -15.85
C GLN A 138 -6.50 14.01 -16.32
N VAL A 139 -7.42 13.34 -15.65
CA VAL A 139 -8.86 13.43 -15.94
C VAL A 139 -9.31 14.85 -15.65
N PRO A 140 -10.13 15.49 -16.53
CA PRO A 140 -10.64 16.83 -16.30
C PRO A 140 -11.41 16.94 -14.98
N GLY A 141 -11.17 18.01 -14.20
CA GLY A 141 -11.71 18.17 -12.83
C GLY A 141 -13.24 18.25 -12.74
N HIS A 142 -13.93 18.47 -13.85
CA HIS A 142 -15.39 18.47 -13.93
C HIS A 142 -15.99 17.06 -14.15
N GLU A 143 -15.16 16.04 -14.36
CA GLU A 143 -15.61 14.67 -14.56
C GLU A 143 -15.75 13.93 -13.24
N ARG A 144 -16.69 13.01 -13.18
CA ARG A 144 -16.87 12.08 -12.06
C ARG A 144 -15.98 10.86 -12.26
N ILE A 145 -15.17 10.53 -11.26
CA ILE A 145 -14.37 9.32 -11.25
C ILE A 145 -15.01 8.28 -10.32
N VAL A 146 -15.05 7.05 -10.77
CA VAL A 146 -15.42 5.90 -9.94
C VAL A 146 -14.27 4.90 -9.94
N THR A 147 -13.72 4.58 -8.77
CA THR A 147 -12.75 3.49 -8.62
C THR A 147 -13.44 2.23 -8.14
N ILE A 148 -13.04 1.08 -8.67
CA ILE A 148 -13.50 -0.25 -8.23
C ILE A 148 -12.24 -1.08 -8.01
N GLU A 149 -11.95 -1.44 -6.76
CA GLU A 149 -10.70 -2.03 -6.34
C GLU A 149 -10.95 -3.23 -5.43
N GLU A 150 -10.15 -4.29 -5.53
CA GLU A 150 -10.17 -5.36 -4.53
C GLU A 150 -9.67 -4.83 -3.19
N LEU A 151 -8.62 -4.03 -3.23
CA LEU A 151 -8.09 -3.31 -2.10
C LEU A 151 -7.94 -1.83 -2.48
N ALA A 152 -8.54 -0.94 -1.69
CA ALA A 152 -8.53 0.49 -1.98
C ALA A 152 -7.10 1.08 -1.86
N GLU A 153 -6.38 1.19 -2.97
CA GLU A 153 -5.02 1.72 -3.07
C GLU A 153 -4.97 3.12 -3.69
N LEU A 154 -5.91 3.45 -4.56
CA LEU A 154 -5.95 4.74 -5.24
C LEU A 154 -6.41 5.85 -4.29
N ASP A 155 -5.70 6.97 -4.30
CA ASP A 155 -6.08 8.19 -3.60
C ASP A 155 -6.14 9.38 -4.56
N LEU A 156 -7.32 9.58 -5.15
CA LEU A 156 -7.60 10.64 -6.09
C LEU A 156 -8.27 11.86 -5.42
N SER A 157 -8.50 11.82 -4.11
CA SER A 157 -9.18 12.89 -3.37
C SER A 157 -8.41 14.22 -3.40
N ARG A 158 -7.09 14.17 -3.63
CA ARG A 158 -6.24 15.35 -3.75
C ARG A 158 -6.32 16.03 -5.11
N SER A 159 -6.60 15.26 -6.16
CA SER A 159 -6.64 15.75 -7.54
C SER A 159 -8.06 16.00 -8.04
N HIS A 160 -9.07 15.37 -7.46
CA HIS A 160 -10.45 15.43 -7.92
C HIS A 160 -11.44 15.61 -6.78
N ALA A 161 -12.37 16.53 -6.95
CA ALA A 161 -13.44 16.80 -5.97
C ALA A 161 -14.58 15.77 -6.02
N HIS A 162 -14.78 15.11 -7.17
CA HIS A 162 -15.90 14.18 -7.38
C HIS A 162 -15.41 12.76 -7.65
N VAL A 163 -15.00 12.06 -6.58
CA VAL A 163 -14.53 10.67 -6.62
C VAL A 163 -15.46 9.78 -5.81
N VAL A 164 -15.89 8.67 -6.39
CA VAL A 164 -16.60 7.59 -5.70
C VAL A 164 -15.68 6.38 -5.64
N ARG A 165 -15.40 5.91 -4.44
CA ARG A 165 -14.51 4.76 -4.21
C ARG A 165 -15.34 3.55 -3.83
N LEU A 166 -15.24 2.49 -4.62
CA LEU A 166 -15.88 1.21 -4.37
C LEU A 166 -14.80 0.14 -4.14
N GLN A 167 -15.03 -0.69 -3.16
CA GLN A 167 -14.18 -1.85 -2.90
C GLN A 167 -14.98 -3.12 -3.19
N ALA A 168 -14.37 -4.05 -3.92
CA ALA A 168 -14.99 -5.34 -4.18
C ALA A 168 -15.21 -6.07 -2.85
N ARG A 169 -16.39 -6.63 -2.69
CA ARG A 169 -16.69 -7.50 -1.56
C ARG A 169 -16.07 -8.86 -1.87
N THR A 170 -15.02 -9.22 -1.14
CA THR A 170 -14.59 -10.62 -1.10
C THR A 170 -15.72 -11.41 -0.45
N ASP A 171 -16.19 -12.46 -1.12
CA ASP A 171 -17.23 -13.34 -0.58
C ASP A 171 -16.76 -13.83 0.80
N ASN A 172 -17.33 -13.25 1.85
CA ASN A 172 -17.36 -13.92 3.12
C ASN A 172 -18.36 -15.05 2.95
N THR A 173 -17.86 -16.25 2.75
CA THR A 173 -18.61 -17.48 2.96
C THR A 173 -18.94 -17.58 4.45
N GLU A 174 -19.88 -16.76 4.90
CA GLU A 174 -20.66 -17.04 6.10
C GLU A 174 -21.88 -17.81 5.64
N ASN A 175 -21.76 -19.15 5.66
CA ASN A 175 -22.84 -20.07 5.90
C ASN A 175 -22.84 -20.42 7.36
#